data_62e9efb3c10364e233e6c31311247880
#
_entry.id   62e9efb3c10364e233e6c31311247880
#
_cell.length_a   1.000
_cell.length_b   1.000
_cell.length_c   1.000
_cell.angle_alpha   90.00
_cell.angle_beta   90.00
_cell.angle_gamma   90.00
#
_symmetry.space_group_name_H-M   'P 1'
#
loop_
_entity.id
_entity.type
_entity.pdbx_description
1 polymer ?
#
loop_
_entity_poly.entity_id
_entity_poly.type
_entity_poly.pdbx_seq_one_letter_code
_entity_poly.pdbx_strand_id
1 'polypeptide(L)'
;MTTRPRTGSVPRRVPLSHRRALIGRHTRLQRVAGVTDVRLHLADELAPAWRATENALGIAGAPIPFWAFAWAGGLAIACYLEEHPDEVSGKQVVDLATGSGLCAIVAMRLNAAKSIGIDVDPFAEAAVALNARANGVNVSFIGRDVLDDDPPHADVLLAGDTWYEGPLAERVLPWLRRSAAGGTRVLIGDPGRRFLPANGLIQLATYDVQTTTQLEDREVLPAGVFTLAGA
;
A
#
# COMPACT_ATOMS: atom_id res chain seq x y z
N MET A 1 36.54 -19.54 15.89
CA MET A 1 36.27 -19.19 14.47
C MET A 1 35.22 -18.10 14.48
N THR A 2 35.64 -16.85 14.41
CA THR A 2 34.76 -15.66 14.44
C THR A 2 34.30 -15.39 13.01
N THR A 3 33.01 -15.66 12.74
CA THR A 3 32.38 -15.29 11.49
C THR A 3 32.21 -13.77 11.44
N ARG A 4 32.98 -13.10 10.55
CA ARG A 4 32.78 -11.69 10.20
C ARG A 4 31.34 -11.47 9.69
N PRO A 5 30.63 -10.39 10.10
CA PRO A 5 29.38 -10.01 9.49
C PRO A 5 29.63 -9.70 8.01
N ARG A 6 28.80 -10.27 7.12
CA ARG A 6 28.80 -9.94 5.69
C ARG A 6 28.50 -8.45 5.56
N THR A 7 29.41 -7.70 4.99
CA THR A 7 29.23 -6.30 4.61
C THR A 7 28.00 -6.20 3.72
N GLY A 8 26.91 -5.64 4.26
CA GLY A 8 25.72 -5.36 3.49
C GLY A 8 26.07 -4.37 2.36
N SER A 9 25.92 -4.80 1.11
CA SER A 9 26.06 -3.91 -0.04
C SER A 9 24.98 -2.84 0.05
N VAL A 10 25.38 -1.58 -0.04
CA VAL A 10 24.41 -0.47 -0.13
C VAL A 10 23.58 -0.66 -1.40
N PRO A 11 22.24 -0.61 -1.32
CA PRO A 11 21.38 -0.77 -2.50
C PRO A 11 21.75 0.24 -3.59
N ARG A 12 21.80 -0.22 -4.83
CA ARG A 12 22.04 0.67 -5.97
C ARG A 12 20.88 1.64 -6.12
N ARG A 13 21.18 2.91 -6.31
CA ARG A 13 20.16 3.90 -6.67
C ARG A 13 19.70 3.66 -8.12
N VAL A 14 18.53 3.05 -8.29
CA VAL A 14 17.93 2.76 -9.61
C VAL A 14 17.19 4.01 -10.10
N PRO A 15 17.54 4.59 -11.27
CA PRO A 15 16.82 5.73 -11.84
C PRO A 15 15.34 5.44 -12.06
N LEU A 16 14.48 6.45 -11.93
CA LEU A 16 13.02 6.30 -12.08
C LEU A 16 12.62 5.71 -13.46
N SER A 17 13.31 6.11 -14.53
CA SER A 17 13.09 5.57 -15.87
C SER A 17 13.36 4.05 -15.93
N HIS A 18 14.41 3.58 -15.27
CA HIS A 18 14.74 2.15 -15.23
C HIS A 18 13.72 1.37 -14.36
N ARG A 19 13.27 1.94 -13.23
CA ARG A 19 12.22 1.34 -12.41
C ARG A 19 10.91 1.20 -13.20
N ARG A 20 10.50 2.23 -13.94
CA ARG A 20 9.33 2.18 -14.84
C ARG A 20 9.48 1.12 -15.94
N ALA A 21 10.65 1.03 -16.56
CA ALA A 21 10.92 0.02 -17.58
C ALA A 21 10.88 -1.41 -17.01
N LEU A 22 11.38 -1.61 -15.78
CA LEU A 22 11.32 -2.91 -15.10
C LEU A 22 9.87 -3.29 -14.82
N ILE A 23 9.07 -2.38 -14.24
CA ILE A 23 7.65 -2.61 -13.98
C ILE A 23 6.94 -3.00 -15.28
N GLY A 24 7.11 -2.25 -16.37
CA GLY A 24 6.48 -2.56 -17.65
C GLY A 24 6.86 -3.90 -18.26
N ARG A 25 8.02 -4.47 -17.90
CA ARG A 25 8.46 -5.81 -18.36
C ARG A 25 7.94 -6.96 -17.51
N HIS A 26 7.76 -6.74 -16.22
CA HIS A 26 7.45 -7.80 -15.25
C HIS A 26 6.02 -7.72 -14.69
N THR A 27 5.22 -6.81 -15.22
CA THR A 27 3.81 -6.66 -14.87
C THR A 27 2.97 -6.52 -16.12
N ARG A 28 1.65 -6.71 -15.97
CA ARG A 28 0.65 -6.38 -16.99
C ARG A 28 -0.33 -5.39 -16.43
N LEU A 29 -0.84 -4.50 -17.29
CA LEU A 29 -1.93 -3.62 -16.91
C LEU A 29 -3.22 -4.44 -16.88
N GLN A 30 -3.75 -4.68 -15.69
CA GLN A 30 -4.90 -5.54 -15.43
C GLN A 30 -6.00 -4.77 -14.70
N ARG A 31 -7.25 -5.18 -14.88
CA ARG A 31 -8.34 -4.71 -14.02
C ARG A 31 -8.16 -5.28 -12.62
N VAL A 32 -8.42 -4.44 -11.62
CA VAL A 32 -8.43 -4.88 -10.21
C VAL A 32 -9.78 -5.57 -9.95
N ALA A 33 -9.73 -6.83 -9.52
CA ALA A 33 -10.94 -7.58 -9.21
C ALA A 33 -11.69 -6.93 -8.04
N GLY A 34 -13.01 -6.82 -8.15
CA GLY A 34 -13.86 -6.23 -7.11
C GLY A 34 -13.83 -4.70 -7.02
N VAL A 35 -13.03 -4.01 -7.85
CA VAL A 35 -12.94 -2.54 -7.87
C VAL A 35 -13.32 -2.01 -9.26
N THR A 36 -14.24 -1.05 -9.31
CA THR A 36 -14.84 -0.59 -10.56
C THR A 36 -13.85 0.23 -11.40
N ASP A 37 -13.61 -0.26 -12.64
CA ASP A 37 -12.81 0.44 -13.67
C ASP A 37 -11.40 0.89 -13.25
N VAL A 38 -10.82 0.29 -12.20
CA VAL A 38 -9.44 0.51 -11.81
C VAL A 38 -8.53 -0.50 -12.52
N ARG A 39 -7.41 -0.02 -13.07
CA ARG A 39 -6.39 -0.83 -13.71
C ARG A 39 -5.02 -0.55 -13.11
N LEU A 40 -4.30 -1.58 -12.75
CA LEU A 40 -2.96 -1.49 -12.20
C LEU A 40 -1.98 -2.36 -12.97
N HIS A 41 -0.72 -1.96 -13.00
CA HIS A 41 0.40 -2.81 -13.39
C HIS A 41 0.65 -3.82 -12.28
N LEU A 42 0.18 -5.06 -12.46
CA LEU A 42 0.32 -6.15 -11.50
C LEU A 42 1.16 -7.29 -12.08
N ALA A 43 1.94 -7.93 -11.24
CA ALA A 43 2.67 -9.14 -11.62
C ALA A 43 1.73 -10.36 -11.58
N ASP A 44 1.93 -11.28 -12.52
CA ASP A 44 1.20 -12.55 -12.51
C ASP A 44 1.78 -13.51 -11.46
N GLU A 45 3.09 -13.40 -11.17
CA GLU A 45 3.81 -14.26 -10.24
C GLU A 45 4.78 -13.45 -9.36
N LEU A 46 4.86 -13.82 -8.07
CA LEU A 46 5.72 -13.15 -7.10
C LEU A 46 7.21 -13.33 -7.42
N ALA A 47 7.65 -14.57 -7.68
CA ALA A 47 9.07 -14.90 -7.80
C ALA A 47 9.81 -14.19 -8.96
N PRO A 48 9.23 -14.04 -10.16
CA PRO A 48 9.86 -13.28 -11.24
C PRO A 48 10.00 -11.79 -10.93
N ALA A 49 8.96 -11.17 -10.35
CA ALA A 49 8.97 -9.75 -9.97
C ALA A 49 10.01 -9.49 -8.87
N TRP A 50 10.10 -10.37 -7.88
CA TRP A 50 11.08 -10.29 -6.80
C TRP A 50 12.51 -10.38 -7.33
N ARG A 51 12.83 -11.42 -8.12
CA ARG A 51 14.17 -11.58 -8.72
C ARG A 51 14.56 -10.37 -9.59
N ALA A 52 13.62 -9.81 -10.33
CA ALA A 52 13.87 -8.61 -11.13
C ALA A 52 14.23 -7.40 -10.25
N THR A 53 13.55 -7.24 -9.10
CA THR A 53 13.84 -6.18 -8.12
C THR A 53 15.20 -6.39 -7.47
N GLU A 54 15.54 -7.61 -7.02
CA GLU A 54 16.85 -7.96 -6.47
C GLU A 54 17.99 -7.64 -7.43
N ASN A 55 17.84 -8.06 -8.69
CA ASN A 55 18.83 -7.80 -9.75
C ASN A 55 19.03 -6.30 -9.99
N ALA A 56 17.94 -5.53 -10.02
CA ALA A 56 18.00 -4.08 -10.23
C ALA A 56 18.69 -3.36 -9.07
N LEU A 57 18.39 -3.75 -7.83
CA LEU A 57 19.00 -3.21 -6.62
C LEU A 57 20.43 -3.72 -6.38
N GLY A 58 20.80 -4.84 -6.99
CA GLY A 58 22.08 -5.51 -6.78
C GLY A 58 22.22 -6.13 -5.39
N ILE A 59 21.13 -6.52 -4.77
CA ILE A 59 21.09 -7.15 -3.44
C ILE A 59 20.26 -8.43 -3.49
N ALA A 60 20.77 -9.50 -2.90
CA ALA A 60 20.00 -10.72 -2.65
C ALA A 60 19.19 -10.55 -1.34
N GLY A 61 17.95 -11.04 -1.32
CA GLY A 61 17.05 -10.88 -0.17
C GLY A 61 16.46 -9.47 -0.06
N ALA A 62 16.25 -8.80 -1.19
CA ALA A 62 15.47 -7.56 -1.23
C ALA A 62 14.07 -7.81 -0.65
N PRO A 63 13.42 -6.80 -0.07
CA PRO A 63 12.03 -6.91 0.36
C PRO A 63 11.13 -7.43 -0.76
N ILE A 64 10.04 -8.09 -0.39
CA ILE A 64 9.00 -8.51 -1.33
C ILE A 64 8.52 -7.27 -2.12
N PRO A 65 8.34 -7.37 -3.46
CA PRO A 65 7.87 -6.25 -4.27
C PRO A 65 6.38 -6.00 -4.04
N PHE A 66 6.01 -5.44 -2.87
CA PHE A 66 4.63 -5.18 -2.49
C PHE A 66 3.90 -4.31 -3.51
N TRP A 67 4.61 -3.42 -4.20
CA TRP A 67 4.11 -2.56 -5.28
C TRP A 67 3.55 -3.32 -6.50
N ALA A 68 3.93 -4.59 -6.65
CA ALA A 68 3.56 -5.40 -7.82
C ALA A 68 2.20 -6.10 -7.67
N PHE A 69 1.49 -5.90 -6.57
CA PHE A 69 0.25 -6.63 -6.24
C PHE A 69 -0.81 -5.71 -5.65
N ALA A 70 -2.08 -6.15 -5.76
CA ALA A 70 -3.20 -5.60 -5.01
C ALA A 70 -3.44 -6.49 -3.79
N TRP A 71 -3.13 -5.99 -2.61
CA TRP A 71 -3.21 -6.74 -1.35
C TRP A 71 -4.60 -6.66 -0.73
N ALA A 72 -4.95 -7.64 0.07
CA ALA A 72 -6.31 -7.84 0.57
C ALA A 72 -6.85 -6.66 1.39
N GLY A 73 -6.03 -6.05 2.26
CA GLY A 73 -6.44 -4.88 3.03
C GLY A 73 -6.66 -3.64 2.17
N GLY A 74 -5.79 -3.43 1.18
CA GLY A 74 -5.96 -2.37 0.19
C GLY A 74 -7.21 -2.55 -0.68
N LEU A 75 -7.51 -3.80 -1.09
CA LEU A 75 -8.74 -4.14 -1.81
C LEU A 75 -10.00 -3.86 -0.98
N ALA A 76 -9.99 -4.23 0.31
CA ALA A 76 -11.12 -3.97 1.20
C ALA A 76 -11.37 -2.46 1.36
N ILE A 77 -10.31 -1.64 1.56
CA ILE A 77 -10.43 -0.17 1.57
C ILE A 77 -11.02 0.33 0.25
N ALA A 78 -10.53 -0.16 -0.89
CA ALA A 78 -11.02 0.26 -2.20
C ALA A 78 -12.51 0.00 -2.37
N CYS A 79 -12.99 -1.21 -2.03
CA CYS A 79 -14.41 -1.56 -2.05
C CYS A 79 -15.23 -0.65 -1.10
N TYR A 80 -14.74 -0.45 0.12
CA TYR A 80 -15.40 0.42 1.10
C TYR A 80 -15.55 1.86 0.59
N LEU A 81 -14.51 2.42 -0.02
CA LEU A 81 -14.55 3.76 -0.57
C LEU A 81 -15.53 3.88 -1.75
N GLU A 82 -15.68 2.85 -2.60
CA GLU A 82 -16.68 2.84 -3.67
C GLU A 82 -18.12 2.85 -3.15
N GLU A 83 -18.38 2.20 -2.02
CA GLU A 83 -19.68 2.22 -1.34
C GLU A 83 -19.90 3.52 -0.54
N HIS A 84 -18.81 4.15 -0.08
CA HIS A 84 -18.81 5.34 0.76
C HIS A 84 -17.95 6.47 0.17
N PRO A 85 -18.26 6.99 -1.03
CA PRO A 85 -17.41 7.97 -1.73
C PRO A 85 -17.25 9.28 -0.94
N ASP A 86 -18.20 9.63 -0.08
CA ASP A 86 -18.15 10.82 0.77
C ASP A 86 -17.01 10.76 1.83
N GLU A 87 -16.47 9.57 2.09
CA GLU A 87 -15.28 9.43 2.95
C GLU A 87 -14.07 10.16 2.37
N VAL A 88 -13.97 10.29 1.04
CA VAL A 88 -12.80 10.89 0.37
C VAL A 88 -13.13 12.04 -0.58
N SER A 89 -14.36 12.19 -1.03
CA SER A 89 -14.76 13.21 -2.00
C SER A 89 -14.49 14.63 -1.46
N GLY A 90 -13.76 15.43 -2.23
CA GLY A 90 -13.34 16.78 -1.88
C GLY A 90 -12.25 16.88 -0.81
N LYS A 91 -11.72 15.75 -0.31
CA LYS A 91 -10.80 15.69 0.81
C LYS A 91 -9.34 15.49 0.39
N GLN A 92 -8.42 15.84 1.29
CA GLN A 92 -7.00 15.49 1.17
C GLN A 92 -6.77 14.10 1.79
N VAL A 93 -6.26 13.18 0.98
CA VAL A 93 -6.07 11.78 1.34
C VAL A 93 -4.58 11.45 1.41
N VAL A 94 -4.19 10.73 2.44
CA VAL A 94 -2.86 10.11 2.57
C VAL A 94 -3.03 8.59 2.57
N ASP A 95 -2.24 7.89 1.75
CA ASP A 95 -2.22 6.44 1.64
C ASP A 95 -0.86 5.94 2.13
N LEU A 96 -0.82 5.39 3.34
CA LEU A 96 0.38 4.88 4.01
C LEU A 96 0.72 3.47 3.54
N ALA A 97 1.99 3.22 3.22
CA ALA A 97 2.46 1.98 2.60
C ALA A 97 1.69 1.67 1.31
N THR A 98 1.62 2.68 0.45
CA THR A 98 0.74 2.73 -0.73
C THR A 98 0.98 1.63 -1.77
N GLY A 99 2.17 1.03 -1.79
CA GLY A 99 2.57 -0.06 -2.69
C GLY A 99 2.26 0.23 -4.16
N SER A 100 1.24 -0.42 -4.71
CA SER A 100 0.76 -0.20 -6.09
C SER A 100 0.04 1.13 -6.32
N GLY A 101 -0.33 1.84 -5.25
CA GLY A 101 -1.12 3.07 -5.30
C GLY A 101 -2.63 2.84 -5.36
N LEU A 102 -3.11 1.62 -5.11
CA LEU A 102 -4.53 1.26 -5.26
C LEU A 102 -5.45 2.22 -4.53
N CYS A 103 -5.28 2.37 -3.21
CA CYS A 103 -6.18 3.18 -2.39
C CYS A 103 -6.10 4.67 -2.76
N ALA A 104 -4.89 5.19 -2.99
CA ALA A 104 -4.68 6.56 -3.44
C ALA A 104 -5.36 6.86 -4.80
N ILE A 105 -5.30 5.91 -5.74
CA ILE A 105 -5.92 6.02 -7.07
C ILE A 105 -7.45 5.97 -6.96
N VAL A 106 -7.99 5.04 -6.17
CA VAL A 106 -9.44 4.93 -5.93
C VAL A 106 -9.95 6.24 -5.32
N ALA A 107 -9.28 6.78 -4.29
CA ALA A 107 -9.66 8.06 -3.69
C ALA A 107 -9.74 9.19 -4.73
N MET A 108 -8.72 9.29 -5.62
CA MET A 108 -8.74 10.30 -6.69
C MET A 108 -9.86 10.08 -7.70
N ARG A 109 -10.19 8.85 -8.04
CA ARG A 109 -11.33 8.53 -8.94
C ARG A 109 -12.68 8.86 -8.31
N LEU A 110 -12.75 8.84 -6.98
CA LEU A 110 -13.91 9.24 -6.18
C LEU A 110 -13.87 10.73 -5.80
N ASN A 111 -13.14 11.54 -6.60
CA ASN A 111 -13.07 13.00 -6.50
C ASN A 111 -12.39 13.52 -5.20
N ALA A 112 -11.42 12.80 -4.64
CA ALA A 112 -10.57 13.41 -3.62
C ALA A 112 -9.89 14.67 -4.19
N ALA A 113 -9.77 15.71 -3.37
CA ALA A 113 -9.13 16.97 -3.79
C ALA A 113 -7.62 16.77 -4.05
N LYS A 114 -7.01 15.86 -3.30
CA LYS A 114 -5.60 15.49 -3.41
C LYS A 114 -5.37 14.11 -2.81
N SER A 115 -4.47 13.34 -3.40
CA SER A 115 -3.98 12.09 -2.78
C SER A 115 -2.46 12.02 -2.79
N ILE A 116 -1.89 11.54 -1.68
CA ILE A 116 -0.46 11.35 -1.47
C ILE A 116 -0.22 9.90 -1.06
N GLY A 117 0.49 9.14 -1.89
CA GLY A 117 1.01 7.83 -1.52
C GLY A 117 2.34 7.97 -0.76
N ILE A 118 2.51 7.23 0.31
CA ILE A 118 3.74 7.16 1.10
C ILE A 118 4.25 5.73 1.07
N ASP A 119 5.50 5.54 0.70
CA ASP A 119 6.14 4.22 0.74
C ASP A 119 7.66 4.36 0.88
N VAL A 120 8.29 3.35 1.48
CA VAL A 120 9.74 3.26 1.60
C VAL A 120 10.40 2.60 0.40
N ASP A 121 9.62 1.81 -0.37
CA ASP A 121 10.12 1.12 -1.55
C ASP A 121 10.28 2.10 -2.73
N PRO A 122 11.49 2.29 -3.27
CA PRO A 122 11.70 3.17 -4.41
C PRO A 122 10.94 2.73 -5.67
N PHE A 123 10.56 1.46 -5.80
CA PHE A 123 9.75 0.98 -6.93
C PHE A 123 8.29 1.37 -6.80
N ALA A 124 7.77 1.56 -5.58
CA ALA A 124 6.41 2.05 -5.36
C ALA A 124 6.18 3.42 -6.02
N GLU A 125 7.17 4.34 -5.99
CA GLU A 125 7.10 5.62 -6.73
C GLU A 125 6.81 5.42 -8.22
N ALA A 126 7.50 4.46 -8.84
CA ALA A 126 7.34 4.18 -10.26
C ALA A 126 6.00 3.48 -10.55
N ALA A 127 5.57 2.57 -9.67
CA ALA A 127 4.30 1.87 -9.78
C ALA A 127 3.12 2.84 -9.64
N VAL A 128 3.11 3.68 -8.61
CA VAL A 128 2.09 4.72 -8.40
C VAL A 128 1.99 5.64 -9.61
N ALA A 129 3.13 6.12 -10.15
CA ALA A 129 3.11 7.01 -11.30
C ALA A 129 2.56 6.35 -12.57
N LEU A 130 2.89 5.08 -12.84
CA LEU A 130 2.37 4.32 -13.98
C LEU A 130 0.87 4.03 -13.80
N ASN A 131 0.47 3.59 -12.62
CA ASN A 131 -0.89 3.22 -12.30
C ASN A 131 -1.84 4.43 -12.27
N ALA A 132 -1.42 5.54 -11.66
CA ALA A 132 -2.18 6.80 -11.67
C ALA A 132 -2.43 7.28 -13.11
N ARG A 133 -1.39 7.27 -13.96
CA ARG A 133 -1.52 7.60 -15.38
C ARG A 133 -2.50 6.68 -16.12
N ALA A 134 -2.46 5.37 -15.85
CA ALA A 134 -3.35 4.39 -16.49
C ALA A 134 -4.82 4.59 -16.10
N ASN A 135 -5.08 5.25 -14.97
CA ASN A 135 -6.41 5.57 -14.46
C ASN A 135 -6.81 7.05 -14.68
N GLY A 136 -5.98 7.84 -15.36
CA GLY A 136 -6.28 9.25 -15.66
C GLY A 136 -6.29 10.18 -14.43
N VAL A 137 -5.60 9.82 -13.36
CA VAL A 137 -5.51 10.58 -12.11
C VAL A 137 -4.08 10.98 -11.77
N ASN A 138 -3.93 11.91 -10.83
CA ASN A 138 -2.64 12.32 -10.29
C ASN A 138 -2.54 11.96 -8.81
N VAL A 139 -1.47 11.26 -8.44
CA VAL A 139 -1.11 10.93 -7.06
C VAL A 139 0.27 11.47 -6.79
N SER A 140 0.43 12.26 -5.73
CA SER A 140 1.74 12.70 -5.24
C SER A 140 2.41 11.56 -4.48
N PHE A 141 3.75 11.56 -4.37
CA PHE A 141 4.47 10.48 -3.71
C PHE A 141 5.52 11.01 -2.73
N ILE A 142 5.61 10.37 -1.56
CA ILE A 142 6.65 10.57 -0.56
C ILE A 142 7.42 9.26 -0.39
N GLY A 143 8.67 9.23 -0.88
CA GLY A 143 9.51 8.03 -0.93
C GLY A 143 10.46 7.92 0.27
N ARG A 144 9.93 7.84 1.48
CA ARG A 144 10.72 7.67 2.71
C ARG A 144 9.89 7.15 3.87
N ASP A 145 10.56 6.64 4.89
CA ASP A 145 9.93 6.35 6.17
C ASP A 145 9.49 7.66 6.85
N VAL A 146 8.24 7.71 7.27
CA VAL A 146 7.62 8.88 7.93
C VAL A 146 7.14 8.58 9.34
N LEU A 147 7.27 7.34 9.81
CA LEU A 147 6.64 6.90 11.07
C LEU A 147 7.26 7.55 12.31
N ASP A 148 8.47 8.09 12.20
CA ASP A 148 9.12 8.85 13.29
C ASP A 148 8.83 10.35 13.22
N ASP A 149 8.23 10.82 12.11
CA ASP A 149 7.84 12.22 11.92
C ASP A 149 6.39 12.45 12.41
N ASP A 150 6.00 13.71 12.49
CA ASP A 150 4.61 14.07 12.64
C ASP A 150 3.82 13.69 11.37
N PRO A 151 2.60 13.12 11.51
CA PRO A 151 1.77 12.81 10.36
C PRO A 151 1.50 14.07 9.52
N PRO A 152 1.55 13.98 8.18
CA PRO A 152 1.17 15.10 7.34
C PRO A 152 -0.31 15.42 7.55
N HIS A 153 -0.67 16.71 7.44
CA HIS A 153 -2.07 17.11 7.50
C HIS A 153 -2.87 16.42 6.38
N ALA A 154 -3.93 15.73 6.76
CA ALA A 154 -4.85 15.06 5.87
C ALA A 154 -6.26 15.02 6.49
N ASP A 155 -7.29 15.04 5.65
CA ASP A 155 -8.66 14.80 6.10
C ASP A 155 -8.88 13.30 6.32
N VAL A 156 -8.26 12.46 5.48
CA VAL A 156 -8.36 11.00 5.52
C VAL A 156 -7.00 10.35 5.38
N LEU A 157 -6.75 9.33 6.18
CA LEU A 157 -5.57 8.49 6.11
C LEU A 157 -5.98 7.04 5.89
N LEU A 158 -5.44 6.44 4.85
CA LEU A 158 -5.66 5.05 4.46
C LEU A 158 -4.42 4.23 4.83
N ALA A 159 -4.60 3.05 5.41
CA ALA A 159 -3.52 2.13 5.77
C ALA A 159 -3.94 0.69 5.50
N GLY A 160 -3.63 0.19 4.30
CA GLY A 160 -3.88 -1.19 3.89
C GLY A 160 -2.69 -2.10 4.19
N ASP A 161 -2.95 -3.29 4.77
CA ASP A 161 -1.98 -4.37 4.95
C ASP A 161 -0.69 -3.97 5.72
N THR A 162 -0.78 -3.06 6.69
CA THR A 162 0.38 -2.57 7.45
C THR A 162 0.71 -3.41 8.69
N TRP A 163 0.03 -4.53 8.92
CA TRP A 163 0.11 -5.34 10.14
C TRP A 163 0.79 -6.71 9.93
N TYR A 164 1.59 -6.86 8.87
CA TYR A 164 2.21 -8.14 8.50
C TYR A 164 3.46 -8.48 9.32
N GLU A 165 4.11 -7.49 9.95
CA GLU A 165 5.28 -7.71 10.82
C GLU A 165 5.23 -6.84 12.09
N GLY A 166 5.77 -7.40 13.20
CA GLY A 166 5.70 -6.77 14.53
C GLY A 166 6.35 -5.39 14.60
N PRO A 167 7.62 -5.23 14.18
CA PRO A 167 8.32 -3.94 14.26
C PRO A 167 7.61 -2.80 13.49
N LEU A 168 6.99 -3.10 12.36
CA LEU A 168 6.18 -2.13 11.63
C LEU A 168 4.89 -1.79 12.39
N ALA A 169 4.18 -2.80 12.86
CA ALA A 169 2.93 -2.63 13.60
C ALA A 169 3.10 -1.77 14.86
N GLU A 170 4.20 -1.95 15.60
CA GLU A 170 4.55 -1.17 16.80
C GLU A 170 4.76 0.32 16.51
N ARG A 171 5.15 0.70 15.28
CA ARG A 171 5.36 2.08 14.85
C ARG A 171 4.12 2.67 14.18
N VAL A 172 3.39 1.88 13.39
CA VAL A 172 2.21 2.32 12.64
C VAL A 172 1.09 2.74 13.57
N LEU A 173 0.72 1.93 14.57
CA LEU A 173 -0.40 2.25 15.45
C LEU A 173 -0.27 3.58 16.21
N PRO A 174 0.86 3.91 16.86
CA PRO A 174 1.05 5.22 17.49
C PRO A 174 0.99 6.38 16.48
N TRP A 175 1.51 6.18 15.27
CA TRP A 175 1.50 7.19 14.23
C TRP A 175 0.07 7.47 13.73
N LEU A 176 -0.73 6.43 13.48
CA LEU A 176 -2.14 6.56 13.14
C LEU A 176 -2.94 7.27 14.24
N ARG A 177 -2.66 6.95 15.50
CA ARG A 177 -3.31 7.62 16.66
C ARG A 177 -2.96 9.10 16.74
N ARG A 178 -1.70 9.49 16.46
CA ARG A 178 -1.33 10.91 16.40
C ARG A 178 -2.07 11.63 15.28
N SER A 179 -2.21 10.99 14.11
CA SER A 179 -2.99 11.54 12.99
C SER A 179 -4.46 11.75 13.39
N ALA A 180 -5.08 10.73 13.98
CA ALA A 180 -6.46 10.80 14.43
C ALA A 180 -6.69 11.86 15.52
N ALA A 181 -5.76 12.01 16.46
CA ALA A 181 -5.80 13.07 17.48
C ALA A 181 -5.75 14.48 16.86
N GLY A 182 -5.18 14.62 15.65
CA GLY A 182 -5.21 15.83 14.83
C GLY A 182 -6.51 16.03 14.03
N GLY A 183 -7.50 15.17 14.19
CA GLY A 183 -8.79 15.24 13.49
C GLY A 183 -8.84 14.49 12.17
N THR A 184 -7.79 13.72 11.80
CA THR A 184 -7.77 12.92 10.57
C THR A 184 -8.65 11.68 10.72
N ARG A 185 -9.53 11.42 9.74
CA ARG A 185 -10.27 10.16 9.62
C ARG A 185 -9.32 9.05 9.22
N VAL A 186 -9.18 8.01 10.02
CA VAL A 186 -8.30 6.86 9.74
C VAL A 186 -9.11 5.66 9.28
N LEU A 187 -8.76 5.10 8.12
CA LEU A 187 -9.31 3.84 7.59
C LEU A 187 -8.19 2.81 7.45
N ILE A 188 -8.37 1.67 8.08
CA ILE A 188 -7.42 0.56 8.09
C ILE A 188 -8.04 -0.62 7.37
N GLY A 189 -7.33 -1.21 6.40
CA GLY A 189 -7.75 -2.43 5.73
C GLY A 189 -6.83 -3.59 6.09
N ASP A 190 -7.39 -4.72 6.54
CA ASP A 190 -6.58 -5.88 6.93
C ASP A 190 -7.39 -7.19 6.88
N PRO A 191 -6.81 -8.29 6.39
CA PRO A 191 -7.47 -9.61 6.38
C PRO A 191 -7.40 -10.35 7.73
N GLY A 192 -7.00 -9.70 8.81
CA GLY A 192 -6.81 -10.32 10.12
C GLY A 192 -5.39 -10.85 10.33
N ARG A 193 -4.39 -10.09 9.88
CA ARG A 193 -2.97 -10.45 10.05
C ARG A 193 -2.58 -10.52 11.52
N ARG A 194 -1.55 -11.30 11.79
CA ARG A 194 -1.09 -11.64 13.15
C ARG A 194 -0.89 -10.43 14.08
N PHE A 195 -0.46 -9.30 13.54
CA PHE A 195 -0.14 -8.11 14.34
C PHE A 195 -1.21 -7.03 14.29
N LEU A 196 -2.38 -7.30 13.69
CA LEU A 196 -3.53 -6.40 13.77
C LEU A 196 -3.93 -6.22 15.23
N PRO A 197 -4.09 -4.99 15.74
CA PRO A 197 -4.44 -4.75 17.13
C PRO A 197 -5.77 -5.42 17.50
N ALA A 198 -5.74 -6.24 18.57
CA ALA A 198 -6.94 -6.90 19.06
C ALA A 198 -7.95 -5.95 19.72
N ASN A 199 -7.49 -4.74 20.13
CA ASN A 199 -8.31 -3.74 20.80
C ASN A 199 -8.05 -2.35 20.23
N GLY A 200 -9.03 -1.45 20.39
CA GLY A 200 -8.91 -0.05 19.96
C GLY A 200 -9.20 0.16 18.47
N LEU A 201 -9.78 -0.84 17.80
CA LEU A 201 -10.33 -0.72 16.44
C LEU A 201 -11.84 -0.94 16.47
N ILE A 202 -12.55 -0.23 15.61
CA ILE A 202 -13.97 -0.44 15.32
C ILE A 202 -14.04 -0.95 13.89
N GLN A 203 -14.62 -2.12 13.69
CA GLN A 203 -14.85 -2.68 12.36
C GLN A 203 -16.04 -1.97 11.72
N LEU A 204 -15.84 -1.47 10.49
CA LEU A 204 -16.84 -0.75 9.70
C LEU A 204 -17.52 -1.68 8.69
N ALA A 205 -16.73 -2.54 8.03
CA ALA A 205 -17.21 -3.45 7.01
C ALA A 205 -16.29 -4.68 6.88
N THR A 206 -16.75 -5.69 6.13
CA THR A 206 -15.94 -6.83 5.67
C THR A 206 -16.26 -7.10 4.22
N TYR A 207 -15.23 -7.38 3.42
CA TYR A 207 -15.33 -7.70 2.01
C TYR A 207 -14.64 -9.03 1.71
N ASP A 208 -15.29 -9.88 0.92
CA ASP A 208 -14.64 -11.03 0.32
C ASP A 208 -13.86 -10.58 -0.90
N VAL A 209 -12.55 -10.41 -0.75
CA VAL A 209 -11.68 -9.90 -1.80
C VAL A 209 -11.02 -11.04 -2.56
N GLN A 210 -10.88 -10.87 -3.88
CA GLN A 210 -10.15 -11.82 -4.71
C GLN A 210 -8.65 -11.59 -4.58
N THR A 211 -7.94 -12.65 -4.32
CA THR A 211 -6.48 -12.69 -4.21
C THR A 211 -5.93 -13.88 -5.00
N THR A 212 -4.70 -14.24 -4.81
CA THR A 212 -4.11 -15.44 -5.44
C THR A 212 -3.43 -16.29 -4.38
N THR A 213 -3.45 -17.60 -4.57
CA THR A 213 -2.77 -18.56 -3.68
C THR A 213 -1.26 -18.38 -3.58
N GLN A 214 -0.66 -17.55 -4.47
CA GLN A 214 0.75 -17.17 -4.39
C GLN A 214 1.02 -16.02 -3.39
N LEU A 215 0.02 -15.20 -3.11
CA LEU A 215 0.12 -14.05 -2.20
C LEU A 215 -0.50 -14.35 -0.84
N GLU A 216 -1.61 -15.04 -0.88
CA GLU A 216 -2.37 -15.43 0.30
C GLU A 216 -2.70 -16.93 0.19
N ASP A 217 -3.00 -17.60 1.29
CA ASP A 217 -3.29 -19.04 1.31
C ASP A 217 -4.63 -19.42 0.61
N ARG A 218 -5.39 -18.44 0.11
CA ARG A 218 -6.73 -18.61 -0.47
C ARG A 218 -6.93 -17.67 -1.67
N GLU A 219 -7.80 -18.08 -2.60
CA GLU A 219 -8.21 -17.26 -3.75
C GLU A 219 -9.24 -16.18 -3.39
N VAL A 220 -10.01 -16.41 -2.33
CA VAL A 220 -10.94 -15.43 -1.74
C VAL A 220 -10.66 -15.33 -0.26
N LEU A 221 -10.48 -14.12 0.23
CA LEU A 221 -10.12 -13.84 1.59
C LEU A 221 -11.02 -12.75 2.18
N PRO A 222 -11.67 -12.98 3.32
CA PRO A 222 -12.38 -11.92 4.02
C PRO A 222 -11.36 -10.89 4.55
N ALA A 223 -11.55 -9.61 4.21
CA ALA A 223 -10.73 -8.51 4.70
C ALA A 223 -11.63 -7.43 5.30
N GLY A 224 -11.29 -7.02 6.52
CA GLY A 224 -12.01 -6.00 7.27
C GLY A 224 -11.53 -4.59 6.94
N VAL A 225 -12.47 -3.65 7.03
CA VAL A 225 -12.16 -2.22 7.11
C VAL A 225 -12.47 -1.74 8.52
N PHE A 226 -11.51 -1.04 9.11
CA PHE A 226 -11.57 -0.59 10.50
C PHE A 226 -11.28 0.90 10.61
N THR A 227 -11.69 1.48 11.74
CA THR A 227 -11.25 2.80 12.20
C THR A 227 -10.77 2.72 13.64
N LEU A 228 -10.08 3.76 14.12
CA LEU A 228 -9.64 3.82 15.50
C LEU A 228 -10.81 4.11 16.44
N ALA A 229 -10.89 3.40 17.56
CA ALA A 229 -11.86 3.68 18.61
C ALA A 229 -11.46 4.96 19.37
N GLY A 230 -12.41 5.86 19.60
CA GLY A 230 -12.21 7.08 20.40
C GLY A 230 -11.46 8.19 19.65
N ALA A 231 -11.43 8.14 18.32
CA ALA A 231 -10.91 9.20 17.45
C ALA A 231 -12.05 10.13 17.01
#